data_2bacd4e7a5fd6f23e015af320a559d88
#
_entry.id   2bacd4e7a5fd6f23e015af320a559d88
#
_cell.length_a   1.000
_cell.length_b   1.000
_cell.length_c   1.000
_cell.angle_alpha   90.00
_cell.angle_beta   90.00
_cell.angle_gamma   90.00
#
_symmetry.space_group_name_H-M   'P 1'
#
loop_
_entity.id
_entity.type
_entity.pdbx_description
1 polymer ?
#
loop_
_entity_poly.entity_id
_entity_poly.type
_entity_poly.pdbx_seq_one_letter_code
_entity_poly.pdbx_strand_id
1 'polypeptide(L)'
;IEEDMIRKYNDSFYFASLIGYTGKISDAEYDSLHAINDTYTTEDTIGKSGLEQYYESFLRGSNGEQVVYVDTFGRIQEVVSSTEPIAGCDLYLSIDADLQESTYLLLEQEIAGIVYSNIRSGNISMTDVYFALIDNNVVDIRQFDDEDASATEQAVYASFLTQKNDAINQLNTQFYSSSPLTNNEMSDELLDYVTFSIELLKNESILLTSKIDTSDSIYQKWRAGNLSPKEYLMHCITEQWIDISLLDVNSKYADTTEIYDALCSFITTEAETDNNFAKYVYKYMVPNNEITGKQICLILFEQGVLDYDDDTYAKLSNGTITPSSFILDKINNIEITPAQLALDPCTGSCIITDVNTGEIKAMVSYPGYDNNRLANGVDAEYYALLNEDNSNPQWNYATQEKTAPGSTFKMLTATAGLSENVLTTSREIMCDGVFEEVDNRPECHIWPSGTHKLEDLASAIRDSCNLYFYTTGYDLSTKDTGIYNDANGIAYIQKYASIFGLDQKSGLEIAESESTIATEYPVMAAIGQSNNNITTA
;
A
#
# COMPACT_ATOMS: atom_id res chain seq x y z
N ILE A 1 33.34 11.37 -26.33
CA ILE A 1 33.08 10.98 -24.92
C ILE A 1 32.67 12.29 -24.27
N GLU A 2 31.40 12.38 -23.89
CA GLU A 2 30.88 13.50 -23.12
C GLU A 2 31.03 13.11 -21.66
N GLU A 3 31.35 14.05 -20.78
CA GLU A 3 31.27 13.87 -19.33
C GLU A 3 29.85 14.14 -18.93
N ASP A 4 29.24 13.16 -18.22
CA ASP A 4 27.90 13.27 -17.68
C ASP A 4 27.94 12.97 -16.19
N MET A 5 27.04 13.58 -15.42
CA MET A 5 26.91 13.37 -13.99
C MET A 5 25.80 12.36 -13.71
N ILE A 6 26.10 11.36 -12.93
CA ILE A 6 25.12 10.36 -12.50
C ILE A 6 24.80 10.53 -11.02
N ARG A 7 23.55 10.26 -10.64
CA ARG A 7 23.14 10.14 -9.22
C ARG A 7 23.54 8.77 -8.70
N LYS A 8 24.07 8.77 -7.49
CA LYS A 8 24.31 7.56 -6.71
C LYS A 8 23.83 7.79 -5.28
N TYR A 9 22.90 6.98 -4.83
CA TYR A 9 22.35 7.03 -3.49
C TYR A 9 23.04 5.99 -2.61
N ASN A 10 23.70 6.44 -1.55
CA ASN A 10 24.25 5.55 -0.53
C ASN A 10 23.12 5.14 0.41
N ASP A 11 23.22 3.89 0.91
CA ASP A 11 22.27 3.36 1.89
C ASP A 11 20.79 3.50 1.48
N SER A 12 20.57 3.28 0.20
CA SER A 12 19.38 3.58 -0.60
C SER A 12 18.08 3.18 0.12
N PHE A 13 17.97 1.96 0.64
CA PHE A 13 16.75 1.47 1.33
C PHE A 13 16.32 2.32 2.52
N TYR A 14 17.27 2.90 3.26
CA TYR A 14 16.95 3.67 4.47
C TYR A 14 16.52 5.09 4.16
N PHE A 15 16.85 5.61 2.97
CA PHE A 15 16.68 7.00 2.60
C PHE A 15 15.79 7.25 1.38
N ALA A 16 15.40 6.20 0.64
CA ALA A 16 14.71 6.37 -0.64
C ALA A 16 13.43 7.20 -0.55
N SER A 17 12.59 6.96 0.45
CA SER A 17 11.32 7.70 0.64
C SER A 17 11.53 9.17 1.01
N LEU A 18 12.67 9.52 1.62
CA LEU A 18 13.03 10.89 1.98
C LEU A 18 13.72 11.60 0.82
N ILE A 19 14.78 11.00 0.28
CA ILE A 19 15.60 11.62 -0.78
C ILE A 19 14.85 11.58 -2.12
N GLY A 20 14.17 10.48 -2.42
CA GLY A 20 13.57 10.25 -3.72
C GLY A 20 14.60 9.79 -4.75
N TYR A 21 14.34 10.06 -6.00
CA TYR A 21 15.22 9.73 -7.13
C TYR A 21 15.07 10.70 -8.28
N THR A 22 16.06 10.71 -9.19
CA THR A 22 16.03 11.49 -10.43
C THR A 22 15.67 10.60 -11.60
N GLY A 23 14.99 11.15 -12.59
CA GLY A 23 14.61 10.43 -13.80
C GLY A 23 14.39 11.36 -14.99
N LYS A 24 14.27 10.80 -16.19
CA LYS A 24 14.05 11.59 -17.41
C LYS A 24 12.74 12.38 -17.30
N ILE A 25 12.77 13.63 -17.73
CA ILE A 25 11.61 14.52 -17.77
C ILE A 25 10.54 13.95 -18.73
N SER A 26 9.28 13.94 -18.30
CA SER A 26 8.13 13.63 -19.17
C SER A 26 7.61 14.89 -19.87
N ASP A 27 6.81 14.71 -20.93
CA ASP A 27 6.24 15.84 -21.67
C ASP A 27 5.43 16.79 -20.77
N ALA A 28 4.62 16.25 -19.85
CA ALA A 28 3.82 17.05 -18.92
C ALA A 28 4.66 17.82 -17.90
N GLU A 29 5.74 17.22 -17.41
CA GLU A 29 6.70 17.87 -16.50
C GLU A 29 7.50 18.94 -17.26
N TYR A 30 7.90 18.64 -18.50
CA TYR A 30 8.58 19.61 -19.35
C TYR A 30 7.70 20.84 -19.57
N ASP A 31 6.46 20.69 -19.99
CA ASP A 31 5.54 21.81 -20.20
C ASP A 31 5.40 22.68 -18.94
N SER A 32 5.33 22.05 -17.77
CA SER A 32 5.18 22.73 -16.49
C SER A 32 6.45 23.47 -16.06
N LEU A 33 7.61 22.82 -16.16
CA LEU A 33 8.89 23.36 -15.72
C LEU A 33 9.46 24.38 -16.71
N HIS A 34 9.33 24.12 -18.01
CA HIS A 34 9.77 25.05 -19.05
C HIS A 34 8.97 26.36 -19.04
N ALA A 35 7.70 26.33 -18.65
CA ALA A 35 6.91 27.54 -18.47
C ALA A 35 7.44 28.45 -17.34
N ILE A 36 8.13 27.87 -16.35
CA ILE A 36 8.73 28.60 -15.23
C ILE A 36 10.18 29.00 -15.53
N ASN A 37 10.92 28.12 -16.20
CA ASN A 37 12.33 28.32 -16.55
C ASN A 37 12.60 27.69 -17.93
N ASP A 38 12.88 28.52 -18.92
CA ASP A 38 13.10 28.16 -20.33
C ASP A 38 14.39 27.36 -20.59
N THR A 39 15.22 27.18 -19.57
CA THR A 39 16.43 26.34 -19.65
C THR A 39 16.18 24.86 -19.59
N TYR A 40 14.94 24.40 -19.24
CA TYR A 40 14.59 22.99 -19.30
C TYR A 40 14.41 22.50 -20.73
N THR A 41 14.92 21.30 -21.00
CA THR A 41 14.81 20.61 -22.28
C THR A 41 14.15 19.24 -22.11
N THR A 42 13.68 18.66 -23.20
CA THR A 42 13.06 17.31 -23.19
C THR A 42 14.06 16.18 -22.89
N GLU A 43 15.35 16.48 -22.87
CA GLU A 43 16.40 15.51 -22.58
C GLU A 43 16.88 15.57 -21.12
N ASP A 44 16.39 16.52 -20.33
CA ASP A 44 16.84 16.71 -18.96
C ASP A 44 16.43 15.56 -18.04
N THR A 45 17.26 15.34 -17.02
CA THR A 45 16.97 14.51 -15.86
C THR A 45 16.56 15.43 -14.72
N ILE A 46 15.43 15.14 -14.08
CA ILE A 46 14.85 15.92 -12.99
C ILE A 46 14.55 15.06 -11.76
N GLY A 47 14.36 15.68 -10.61
CA GLY A 47 13.86 15.01 -9.40
C GLY A 47 12.42 14.54 -9.59
N LYS A 48 12.16 13.26 -9.29
CA LYS A 48 10.85 12.61 -9.46
C LYS A 48 10.05 12.52 -8.17
N SER A 49 10.71 12.44 -7.05
CA SER A 49 10.09 12.34 -5.73
C SER A 49 10.99 12.89 -4.63
N GLY A 50 10.48 13.01 -3.42
CA GLY A 50 11.22 13.39 -2.22
C GLY A 50 11.95 14.73 -2.34
N LEU A 51 13.11 14.82 -1.71
CA LEU A 51 13.95 16.04 -1.72
C LEU A 51 14.53 16.35 -3.10
N GLU A 52 14.82 15.33 -3.93
CA GLU A 52 15.26 15.55 -5.32
C GLU A 52 14.21 16.34 -6.11
N GLN A 53 12.92 16.01 -5.93
CA GLN A 53 11.84 16.75 -6.61
C GLN A 53 11.63 18.13 -6.00
N TYR A 54 11.58 18.25 -4.68
CA TYR A 54 11.30 19.52 -4.01
C TYR A 54 12.40 20.56 -4.28
N TYR A 55 13.66 20.13 -4.23
CA TYR A 55 14.82 20.99 -4.43
C TYR A 55 15.41 20.91 -5.86
N GLU A 56 14.63 20.44 -6.86
CA GLU A 56 15.06 20.28 -8.25
C GLU A 56 15.79 21.52 -8.77
N SER A 57 15.19 22.70 -8.64
CA SER A 57 15.79 23.97 -9.14
C SER A 57 17.09 24.35 -8.43
N PHE A 58 17.33 23.82 -7.23
CA PHE A 58 18.53 24.10 -6.43
C PHE A 58 19.64 23.06 -6.72
N LEU A 59 19.25 21.81 -6.95
CA LEU A 59 20.16 20.67 -7.14
C LEU A 59 20.61 20.49 -8.59
N ARG A 60 19.83 20.99 -9.57
CA ARG A 60 20.05 20.75 -11.00
C ARG A 60 21.31 21.40 -11.56
N GLY A 61 21.65 22.61 -11.12
CA GLY A 61 22.69 23.43 -11.77
C GLY A 61 22.26 23.97 -13.14
N SER A 62 23.21 24.12 -14.06
CA SER A 62 22.93 24.51 -15.44
C SER A 62 23.81 23.76 -16.43
N ASN A 63 23.19 23.35 -17.54
CA ASN A 63 23.87 22.60 -18.60
C ASN A 63 24.89 23.47 -19.31
N GLY A 64 26.03 22.88 -19.67
CA GLY A 64 26.97 23.49 -20.61
C GLY A 64 26.46 23.37 -22.06
N GLU A 65 26.87 24.27 -22.90
CA GLU A 65 26.53 24.24 -24.32
C GLU A 65 27.78 24.46 -25.18
N GLN A 66 27.93 23.65 -26.20
CA GLN A 66 29.01 23.82 -27.18
C GLN A 66 28.44 23.85 -28.60
N VAL A 67 28.68 24.98 -29.29
CA VAL A 67 28.31 25.13 -30.70
C VAL A 67 29.54 24.80 -31.55
N VAL A 68 29.43 23.83 -32.42
CA VAL A 68 30.55 23.32 -33.22
C VAL A 68 30.19 23.24 -34.70
N TYR A 69 31.17 23.49 -35.57
CA TYR A 69 31.09 23.07 -36.96
C TYR A 69 31.59 21.64 -37.11
N VAL A 70 30.80 20.79 -37.76
CA VAL A 70 31.16 19.40 -38.04
C VAL A 70 31.29 19.15 -39.54
N ASP A 71 32.15 18.20 -39.92
CA ASP A 71 32.22 17.72 -41.30
C ASP A 71 31.04 16.76 -41.63
N THR A 72 30.99 16.28 -42.86
CA THR A 72 29.94 15.34 -43.32
C THR A 72 29.97 13.99 -42.61
N PHE A 73 30.98 13.71 -41.79
CA PHE A 73 31.11 12.49 -40.96
C PHE A 73 30.86 12.77 -39.48
N GLY A 74 30.39 13.98 -39.10
CA GLY A 74 30.11 14.35 -37.71
C GLY A 74 31.36 14.71 -36.89
N ARG A 75 32.54 14.88 -37.52
CA ARG A 75 33.77 15.25 -36.80
C ARG A 75 33.85 16.76 -36.61
N ILE A 76 34.13 17.19 -35.37
CA ILE A 76 34.26 18.60 -35.01
C ILE A 76 35.44 19.20 -35.81
N GLN A 77 35.17 20.27 -36.59
CA GLN A 77 36.15 21.03 -37.32
C GLN A 77 36.54 22.31 -36.58
N GLU A 78 35.58 22.95 -35.94
CA GLU A 78 35.78 24.18 -35.21
C GLU A 78 34.75 24.27 -34.06
N VAL A 79 35.18 24.80 -32.91
CA VAL A 79 34.31 25.17 -31.80
C VAL A 79 34.02 26.66 -31.91
N VAL A 80 32.76 27.00 -32.17
CA VAL A 80 32.30 28.39 -32.35
C VAL A 80 32.13 29.09 -31.02
N SER A 81 31.48 28.40 -30.06
CA SER A 81 31.29 28.84 -28.68
C SER A 81 31.23 27.66 -27.74
N SER A 82 31.62 27.87 -26.50
CA SER A 82 31.52 26.89 -25.43
C SER A 82 31.14 27.59 -24.13
N THR A 83 30.10 27.10 -23.46
CA THR A 83 29.72 27.50 -22.12
C THR A 83 29.91 26.28 -21.21
N GLU A 84 30.68 26.42 -20.14
CA GLU A 84 30.93 25.35 -19.21
C GLU A 84 29.67 25.06 -18.37
N PRO A 85 29.38 23.78 -18.02
CA PRO A 85 28.31 23.44 -17.12
C PRO A 85 28.60 23.97 -15.70
N ILE A 86 27.55 24.33 -14.98
CA ILE A 86 27.64 24.74 -13.57
C ILE A 86 26.92 23.70 -12.72
N ALA A 87 27.65 23.08 -11.78
CA ALA A 87 27.07 22.13 -10.84
C ALA A 87 25.99 22.79 -9.99
N GLY A 88 24.99 21.99 -9.59
CA GLY A 88 23.99 22.41 -8.62
C GLY A 88 24.58 22.62 -7.22
N CYS A 89 23.76 23.10 -6.31
CA CYS A 89 24.18 23.37 -4.93
C CYS A 89 24.14 22.11 -4.07
N ASP A 90 24.95 22.09 -3.01
CA ASP A 90 24.87 21.07 -1.97
C ASP A 90 23.66 21.33 -1.05
N LEU A 91 22.95 20.29 -0.68
CA LEU A 91 21.87 20.32 0.29
C LEU A 91 22.29 19.58 1.57
N TYR A 92 22.28 20.29 2.70
CA TYR A 92 22.56 19.73 4.01
C TYR A 92 21.27 19.51 4.78
N LEU A 93 21.08 18.29 5.28
CA LEU A 93 19.90 17.88 6.04
C LEU A 93 20.18 17.89 7.54
N SER A 94 19.15 18.03 8.36
CA SER A 94 19.20 17.84 9.80
C SER A 94 19.21 16.36 10.22
N ILE A 95 18.98 15.45 9.27
CA ILE A 95 18.95 14.01 9.48
C ILE A 95 20.32 13.50 9.94
N ASP A 96 20.31 12.68 10.98
CA ASP A 96 21.44 11.88 11.44
C ASP A 96 21.38 10.53 10.73
N ALA A 97 22.38 10.21 9.90
CA ALA A 97 22.36 9.01 9.06
C ALA A 97 22.38 7.71 9.88
N ASP A 98 23.18 7.65 10.93
CA ASP A 98 23.27 6.47 11.80
C ASP A 98 21.97 6.23 12.56
N LEU A 99 21.32 7.32 12.98
CA LEU A 99 20.01 7.26 13.65
C LEU A 99 18.90 6.83 12.68
N GLN A 100 18.93 7.31 11.43
CA GLN A 100 18.00 6.91 10.37
C GLN A 100 18.07 5.40 10.12
N GLU A 101 19.27 4.88 9.85
CA GLU A 101 19.52 3.46 9.63
C GLU A 101 19.09 2.62 10.84
N SER A 102 19.54 2.99 12.04
CA SER A 102 19.20 2.26 13.27
C SER A 102 17.69 2.24 13.51
N THR A 103 16.99 3.35 13.24
CA THR A 103 15.54 3.45 13.40
C THR A 103 14.82 2.56 12.38
N TYR A 104 15.29 2.52 11.13
CA TYR A 104 14.74 1.64 10.10
C TYR A 104 14.84 0.16 10.51
N LEU A 105 16.04 -0.27 10.91
CA LEU A 105 16.29 -1.66 11.32
C LEU A 105 15.48 -2.08 12.56
N LEU A 106 15.33 -1.17 13.54
CA LEU A 106 14.50 -1.42 14.72
C LEU A 106 13.01 -1.51 14.35
N LEU A 107 12.53 -0.65 13.45
CA LEU A 107 11.14 -0.69 12.99
C LEU A 107 10.84 -1.99 12.24
N GLU A 108 11.73 -2.42 11.35
CA GLU A 108 11.63 -3.69 10.65
C GLU A 108 11.59 -4.88 11.63
N GLN A 109 12.47 -4.86 12.63
CA GLN A 109 12.52 -5.90 13.66
C GLN A 109 11.23 -5.98 14.48
N GLU A 110 10.66 -4.83 14.87
CA GLU A 110 9.39 -4.79 15.61
C GLU A 110 8.24 -5.33 14.76
N ILE A 111 8.14 -4.93 13.49
CA ILE A 111 7.12 -5.43 12.58
C ILE A 111 7.27 -6.94 12.38
N ALA A 112 8.49 -7.43 12.16
CA ALA A 112 8.78 -8.87 12.04
C ALA A 112 8.37 -9.64 13.30
N GLY A 113 8.63 -9.08 14.48
CA GLY A 113 8.21 -9.66 15.77
C GLY A 113 6.68 -9.75 15.92
N ILE A 114 5.94 -8.75 15.44
CA ILE A 114 4.47 -8.75 15.44
C ILE A 114 3.95 -9.82 14.48
N VAL A 115 4.43 -9.87 13.24
CA VAL A 115 4.05 -10.87 12.23
C VAL A 115 4.34 -12.28 12.74
N TYR A 116 5.55 -12.51 13.27
CA TYR A 116 5.94 -13.79 13.88
C TYR A 116 4.98 -14.21 15.01
N SER A 117 4.60 -13.27 15.87
CA SER A 117 3.68 -13.53 16.99
C SER A 117 2.27 -13.85 16.50
N ASN A 118 1.80 -13.16 15.45
CA ASN A 118 0.49 -13.41 14.84
C ASN A 118 0.43 -14.78 14.17
N ILE A 119 1.49 -15.20 13.50
CA ILE A 119 1.58 -16.55 12.92
C ILE A 119 1.58 -17.60 14.03
N ARG A 120 2.34 -17.41 15.10
CA ARG A 120 2.40 -18.35 16.21
C ARG A 120 1.11 -18.46 17.01
N SER A 121 0.35 -17.38 17.13
CA SER A 121 -0.97 -17.38 17.81
C SER A 121 -2.09 -17.94 16.93
N GLY A 122 -1.84 -18.10 15.62
CA GLY A 122 -2.82 -18.55 14.64
C GLY A 122 -3.75 -17.44 14.15
N ASN A 123 -3.43 -16.16 14.41
CA ASN A 123 -4.14 -15.02 13.83
C ASN A 123 -3.84 -14.90 12.32
N ILE A 124 -2.61 -15.27 11.91
CA ILE A 124 -2.21 -15.45 10.53
C ILE A 124 -1.96 -16.94 10.32
N SER A 125 -2.60 -17.54 9.35
CA SER A 125 -2.41 -18.97 9.06
C SER A 125 -1.11 -19.19 8.28
N MET A 126 -0.52 -20.38 8.43
CA MET A 126 0.68 -20.74 7.66
C MET A 126 0.39 -20.83 6.15
N THR A 127 -0.85 -21.11 5.79
CA THR A 127 -1.32 -21.11 4.41
C THR A 127 -1.28 -19.71 3.80
N ASP A 128 -1.70 -18.70 4.60
CA ASP A 128 -1.63 -17.30 4.16
C ASP A 128 -0.18 -16.85 3.95
N VAL A 129 0.73 -17.29 4.84
CA VAL A 129 2.18 -16.99 4.70
C VAL A 129 2.76 -17.61 3.42
N TYR A 130 2.42 -18.86 3.11
CA TYR A 130 2.89 -19.49 1.88
C TYR A 130 2.33 -18.82 0.64
N PHE A 131 1.04 -18.47 0.66
CA PHE A 131 0.45 -17.74 -0.46
C PHE A 131 1.03 -16.32 -0.59
N ALA A 132 1.25 -15.62 0.50
CA ALA A 132 1.84 -14.28 0.53
C ALA A 132 3.20 -14.21 -0.20
N LEU A 133 4.04 -15.23 -0.07
CA LEU A 133 5.32 -15.33 -0.80
C LEU A 133 5.12 -15.38 -2.33
N ILE A 134 4.03 -15.99 -2.80
CA ILE A 134 3.66 -16.03 -4.21
C ILE A 134 3.00 -14.70 -4.62
N ASP A 135 2.04 -14.24 -3.84
CA ASP A 135 1.23 -13.06 -4.15
C ASP A 135 2.07 -11.79 -4.26
N ASN A 136 3.10 -11.67 -3.39
CA ASN A 136 4.02 -10.53 -3.40
C ASN A 136 5.31 -10.78 -4.22
N ASN A 137 5.29 -11.72 -5.16
CA ASN A 137 6.39 -12.02 -6.09
C ASN A 137 7.74 -12.37 -5.43
N VAL A 138 7.75 -12.80 -4.16
CA VAL A 138 8.96 -13.31 -3.51
C VAL A 138 9.32 -14.68 -4.11
N VAL A 139 8.31 -15.51 -4.36
CA VAL A 139 8.37 -16.65 -5.26
C VAL A 139 7.85 -16.18 -6.61
N ASP A 140 8.73 -16.05 -7.57
CA ASP A 140 8.41 -15.59 -8.92
C ASP A 140 7.84 -16.73 -9.76
N ILE A 141 6.51 -16.75 -9.90
CA ILE A 141 5.79 -17.78 -10.67
C ILE A 141 6.11 -17.75 -12.17
N ARG A 142 6.67 -16.64 -12.70
CA ARG A 142 7.03 -16.49 -14.11
C ARG A 142 8.24 -17.35 -14.48
N GLN A 143 9.05 -17.75 -13.50
CA GLN A 143 10.22 -18.62 -13.70
C GLN A 143 9.85 -20.12 -13.79
N PHE A 144 8.61 -20.50 -13.46
CA PHE A 144 8.22 -21.91 -13.35
C PHE A 144 8.16 -22.66 -14.67
N ASP A 145 8.05 -21.97 -15.80
CA ASP A 145 8.07 -22.54 -17.14
C ASP A 145 9.35 -22.23 -17.95
N ASP A 146 10.35 -21.64 -17.30
CA ASP A 146 11.66 -21.42 -17.93
C ASP A 146 12.36 -22.73 -18.26
N GLU A 147 13.25 -22.72 -19.27
CA GLU A 147 13.98 -23.90 -19.71
C GLU A 147 14.90 -24.48 -18.61
N ASP A 148 15.35 -23.67 -17.68
CA ASP A 148 16.22 -24.00 -16.55
C ASP A 148 15.48 -24.10 -15.21
N ALA A 149 14.14 -24.02 -15.22
CA ALA A 149 13.33 -24.21 -14.02
C ALA A 149 13.68 -25.52 -13.30
N SER A 150 13.74 -25.48 -11.98
CA SER A 150 14.03 -26.63 -11.14
C SER A 150 12.96 -27.73 -11.26
N ALA A 151 13.29 -28.93 -10.81
CA ALA A 151 12.31 -30.02 -10.79
C ALA A 151 11.12 -29.71 -9.85
N THR A 152 11.33 -28.89 -8.80
CA THR A 152 10.28 -28.47 -7.88
C THR A 152 9.32 -27.49 -8.60
N GLU A 153 9.86 -26.49 -9.27
CA GLU A 153 9.11 -25.50 -10.03
C GLU A 153 8.29 -26.14 -11.15
N GLN A 154 8.92 -27.02 -11.95
CA GLN A 154 8.23 -27.76 -13.00
C GLN A 154 7.06 -28.61 -12.47
N ALA A 155 7.22 -29.24 -11.30
CA ALA A 155 6.15 -30.02 -10.68
C ALA A 155 4.99 -29.12 -10.21
N VAL A 156 5.30 -27.94 -9.64
CA VAL A 156 4.29 -26.94 -9.26
C VAL A 156 3.57 -26.41 -10.50
N TYR A 157 4.30 -26.08 -11.55
CA TYR A 157 3.73 -25.59 -12.81
C TYR A 157 2.80 -26.60 -13.49
N ALA A 158 3.17 -27.87 -13.51
CA ALA A 158 2.32 -28.93 -14.07
C ALA A 158 0.99 -29.06 -13.29
N SER A 159 1.00 -28.91 -11.97
CA SER A 159 -0.22 -28.87 -11.15
C SER A 159 -1.03 -27.60 -11.45
N PHE A 160 -0.36 -26.44 -11.51
CA PHE A 160 -0.99 -25.16 -11.83
C PHE A 160 -1.73 -25.17 -13.17
N LEU A 161 -1.13 -25.72 -14.24
CA LEU A 161 -1.79 -25.80 -15.55
C LEU A 161 -3.12 -26.55 -15.49
N THR A 162 -3.20 -27.59 -14.66
CA THR A 162 -4.45 -28.34 -14.46
C THR A 162 -5.50 -27.48 -13.78
N GLN A 163 -5.13 -26.82 -12.69
CA GLN A 163 -6.04 -25.96 -11.92
C GLN A 163 -6.46 -24.71 -12.70
N LYS A 164 -5.54 -24.10 -13.45
CA LYS A 164 -5.86 -22.97 -14.34
C LYS A 164 -6.92 -23.35 -15.37
N ASN A 165 -6.77 -24.51 -16.01
CA ASN A 165 -7.77 -24.98 -16.95
C ASN A 165 -9.14 -25.22 -16.28
N ASP A 166 -9.16 -25.76 -15.06
CA ASP A 166 -10.39 -25.96 -14.30
C ASP A 166 -11.02 -24.61 -13.89
N ALA A 167 -10.23 -23.61 -13.48
CA ALA A 167 -10.68 -22.26 -13.19
C ALA A 167 -11.33 -21.57 -14.41
N ILE A 168 -10.70 -21.64 -15.58
CA ILE A 168 -11.25 -21.11 -16.83
C ILE A 168 -12.54 -21.84 -17.23
N ASN A 169 -12.62 -23.16 -17.02
CA ASN A 169 -13.85 -23.92 -17.26
C ASN A 169 -14.98 -23.52 -16.29
N GLN A 170 -14.67 -23.21 -15.04
CA GLN A 170 -15.65 -22.69 -14.08
C GLN A 170 -16.18 -21.33 -14.52
N LEU A 171 -15.31 -20.40 -14.95
CA LEU A 171 -15.72 -19.11 -15.53
C LEU A 171 -16.63 -19.29 -16.74
N ASN A 172 -16.22 -20.12 -17.71
CA ASN A 172 -17.02 -20.40 -18.90
C ASN A 172 -18.40 -21.00 -18.52
N THR A 173 -18.42 -21.95 -17.58
CA THR A 173 -19.66 -22.52 -17.10
C THR A 173 -20.58 -21.44 -16.52
N GLN A 174 -20.03 -20.52 -15.73
CA GLN A 174 -20.79 -19.42 -15.13
C GLN A 174 -21.30 -18.44 -16.18
N PHE A 175 -20.48 -18.05 -17.16
CA PHE A 175 -20.86 -17.10 -18.21
C PHE A 175 -21.94 -17.64 -19.16
N TYR A 176 -21.87 -18.94 -19.50
CA TYR A 176 -22.80 -19.56 -20.47
C TYR A 176 -23.94 -20.32 -19.81
N SER A 177 -24.03 -20.34 -18.47
CA SER A 177 -25.14 -20.99 -17.77
C SER A 177 -26.50 -20.40 -18.17
N SER A 178 -27.51 -21.29 -18.24
CA SER A 178 -28.93 -20.85 -18.32
C SER A 178 -29.48 -20.38 -16.98
N SER A 179 -28.81 -20.72 -15.88
CA SER A 179 -29.13 -20.34 -14.50
C SER A 179 -27.83 -19.98 -13.79
N PRO A 180 -27.22 -18.82 -14.15
CA PRO A 180 -25.96 -18.41 -13.54
C PRO A 180 -26.16 -18.06 -12.06
N LEU A 181 -25.15 -18.39 -11.23
CA LEU A 181 -25.16 -18.04 -9.81
C LEU A 181 -25.01 -16.52 -9.64
N THR A 182 -25.66 -15.98 -8.63
CA THR A 182 -25.36 -14.62 -8.14
C THR A 182 -24.05 -14.63 -7.34
N ASN A 183 -23.41 -13.47 -7.17
CA ASN A 183 -22.15 -13.38 -6.43
C ASN A 183 -22.26 -13.96 -5.00
N ASN A 184 -23.41 -13.74 -4.34
CA ASN A 184 -23.66 -14.27 -2.98
C ASN A 184 -23.86 -15.79 -2.94
N GLU A 185 -24.08 -16.45 -4.07
CA GLU A 185 -24.27 -17.91 -4.18
C GLU A 185 -23.01 -18.64 -4.62
N MET A 186 -21.97 -17.91 -5.08
CA MET A 186 -20.71 -18.47 -5.51
C MET A 186 -19.85 -18.93 -4.34
N SER A 187 -18.96 -19.89 -4.58
CA SER A 187 -17.82 -20.14 -3.71
C SER A 187 -16.85 -18.93 -3.76
N ASP A 188 -16.05 -18.74 -2.71
CA ASP A 188 -15.04 -17.69 -2.66
C ASP A 188 -14.09 -17.77 -3.87
N GLU A 189 -13.69 -18.98 -4.26
CA GLU A 189 -12.84 -19.25 -5.42
C GLU A 189 -13.46 -18.75 -6.73
N LEU A 190 -14.70 -19.12 -7.02
CA LEU A 190 -15.38 -18.69 -8.25
C LEU A 190 -15.66 -17.17 -8.22
N LEU A 191 -15.96 -16.61 -7.07
CA LEU A 191 -16.16 -15.18 -6.89
C LEU A 191 -14.86 -14.38 -7.16
N ASP A 192 -13.72 -14.89 -6.73
CA ASP A 192 -12.41 -14.28 -7.02
C ASP A 192 -12.13 -14.29 -8.53
N TYR A 193 -12.41 -15.40 -9.24
CA TYR A 193 -12.24 -15.47 -10.71
C TYR A 193 -13.18 -14.50 -11.44
N VAL A 194 -14.42 -14.35 -10.97
CA VAL A 194 -15.36 -13.37 -11.51
C VAL A 194 -14.91 -11.94 -11.20
N THR A 195 -14.38 -11.70 -10.02
CA THR A 195 -13.83 -10.40 -9.62
C THR A 195 -12.66 -10.01 -10.52
N PHE A 196 -11.71 -10.93 -10.74
CA PHE A 196 -10.64 -10.75 -11.72
C PHE A 196 -11.19 -10.34 -13.09
N SER A 197 -12.23 -11.04 -13.57
CA SER A 197 -12.82 -10.78 -14.90
C SER A 197 -13.34 -9.33 -15.01
N ILE A 198 -13.97 -8.81 -13.97
CA ILE A 198 -14.48 -7.45 -13.95
C ILE A 198 -13.36 -6.41 -13.83
N GLU A 199 -12.36 -6.67 -12.99
CA GLU A 199 -11.19 -5.78 -12.87
C GLU A 199 -10.37 -5.74 -14.17
N LEU A 200 -10.17 -6.87 -14.83
CA LEU A 200 -9.54 -6.95 -16.14
C LEU A 200 -10.24 -6.03 -17.15
N LEU A 201 -11.57 -6.11 -17.26
CA LEU A 201 -12.33 -5.26 -18.17
C LEU A 201 -12.23 -3.76 -17.84
N LYS A 202 -12.06 -3.40 -16.57
CA LYS A 202 -11.84 -2.01 -16.14
C LYS A 202 -10.43 -1.54 -16.50
N ASN A 203 -9.43 -2.35 -16.22
CA ASN A 203 -8.02 -2.03 -16.45
C ASN A 203 -7.74 -1.86 -17.95
N GLU A 204 -8.32 -2.71 -18.78
CA GLU A 204 -8.25 -2.62 -20.24
C GLU A 204 -9.16 -1.53 -20.83
N SER A 205 -9.85 -0.76 -19.98
CA SER A 205 -10.79 0.29 -20.41
C SER A 205 -11.94 -0.21 -21.29
N ILE A 206 -12.21 -1.51 -21.26
CA ILE A 206 -13.39 -2.13 -21.94
C ILE A 206 -14.66 -1.79 -21.14
N LEU A 207 -14.63 -1.93 -19.82
CA LEU A 207 -15.70 -1.46 -18.93
C LEU A 207 -15.44 0.01 -18.55
N LEU A 208 -16.22 0.91 -19.14
CA LEU A 208 -16.08 2.36 -18.99
C LEU A 208 -16.65 2.84 -17.65
N THR A 209 -15.84 2.80 -16.60
CA THR A 209 -16.24 3.14 -15.23
C THR A 209 -16.85 4.54 -15.10
N SER A 210 -16.40 5.48 -15.93
CA SER A 210 -16.93 6.85 -15.98
C SER A 210 -18.37 6.96 -16.52
N LYS A 211 -18.86 5.94 -17.22
CA LYS A 211 -20.23 5.89 -17.75
C LYS A 211 -21.20 5.16 -16.82
N ILE A 212 -20.71 4.47 -15.80
CA ILE A 212 -21.56 3.71 -14.88
C ILE A 212 -22.42 4.66 -14.06
N ASP A 213 -23.74 4.53 -14.19
CA ASP A 213 -24.69 5.20 -13.29
C ASP A 213 -24.78 4.42 -11.98
N THR A 214 -24.15 4.96 -10.94
CA THR A 214 -24.15 4.33 -9.61
C THR A 214 -25.53 4.30 -8.94
N SER A 215 -26.52 5.03 -9.46
CA SER A 215 -27.91 4.98 -8.99
C SER A 215 -28.77 3.94 -9.73
N ASP A 216 -28.23 3.33 -10.79
CA ASP A 216 -28.92 2.29 -11.56
C ASP A 216 -29.28 1.07 -10.70
N SER A 217 -30.51 0.58 -10.85
CA SER A 217 -31.04 -0.49 -9.99
C SER A 217 -30.36 -1.85 -10.19
N ILE A 218 -29.84 -2.13 -11.39
CA ILE A 218 -29.11 -3.36 -11.72
C ILE A 218 -27.70 -3.27 -11.16
N TYR A 219 -27.05 -2.10 -11.32
CA TYR A 219 -25.76 -1.83 -10.70
C TYR A 219 -25.82 -1.98 -9.17
N GLN A 220 -26.87 -1.47 -8.53
CA GLN A 220 -27.05 -1.61 -7.08
C GLN A 220 -27.24 -3.07 -6.64
N LYS A 221 -27.97 -3.89 -7.43
CA LYS A 221 -28.08 -5.34 -7.18
C LYS A 221 -26.74 -6.06 -7.35
N TRP A 222 -25.96 -5.68 -8.37
CA TRP A 222 -24.61 -6.20 -8.58
C TRP A 222 -23.70 -5.89 -7.39
N ARG A 223 -23.69 -4.63 -6.95
CA ARG A 223 -22.92 -4.19 -5.77
C ARG A 223 -23.32 -4.91 -4.48
N ALA A 224 -24.58 -5.27 -4.35
CA ALA A 224 -25.11 -6.04 -3.22
C ALA A 224 -24.87 -7.57 -3.35
N GLY A 225 -24.24 -8.03 -4.42
CA GLY A 225 -24.00 -9.46 -4.69
C GLY A 225 -25.25 -10.26 -5.12
N ASN A 226 -26.36 -9.60 -5.42
CA ASN A 226 -27.66 -10.21 -5.75
C ASN A 226 -27.92 -10.30 -7.25
N LEU A 227 -26.86 -10.29 -8.05
CA LEU A 227 -26.93 -10.39 -9.51
C LEU A 227 -25.80 -11.31 -9.99
N SER A 228 -26.03 -12.02 -11.09
CA SER A 228 -24.97 -12.82 -11.73
C SER A 228 -24.07 -11.98 -12.62
N PRO A 229 -22.81 -12.37 -12.87
CA PRO A 229 -21.91 -11.66 -13.78
C PRO A 229 -22.47 -11.61 -15.20
N LYS A 230 -23.18 -12.65 -15.65
CA LYS A 230 -23.85 -12.66 -16.95
C LYS A 230 -24.88 -11.55 -17.07
N GLU A 231 -25.80 -11.43 -16.11
CA GLU A 231 -26.83 -10.40 -16.11
C GLU A 231 -26.23 -9.01 -16.02
N TYR A 232 -25.18 -8.84 -15.20
CA TYR A 232 -24.49 -7.57 -15.08
C TYR A 232 -23.80 -7.16 -16.38
N LEU A 233 -23.02 -8.04 -17.02
CA LEU A 233 -22.33 -7.74 -18.27
C LEU A 233 -23.30 -7.48 -19.42
N MET A 234 -24.39 -8.25 -19.52
CA MET A 234 -25.46 -7.99 -20.49
C MET A 234 -26.11 -6.62 -20.28
N HIS A 235 -26.30 -6.21 -19.04
CA HIS A 235 -26.79 -4.86 -18.72
C HIS A 235 -25.76 -3.79 -19.13
N CYS A 236 -24.48 -3.97 -18.80
CA CYS A 236 -23.40 -3.06 -19.20
C CYS A 236 -23.35 -2.86 -20.73
N ILE A 237 -23.57 -3.91 -21.50
CA ILE A 237 -23.65 -3.83 -22.97
C ILE A 237 -24.88 -3.00 -23.39
N THR A 238 -26.03 -3.25 -22.78
CA THR A 238 -27.30 -2.55 -23.10
C THR A 238 -27.21 -1.06 -22.81
N GLU A 239 -26.60 -0.68 -21.69
CA GLU A 239 -26.41 0.71 -21.24
C GLU A 239 -25.20 1.39 -21.90
N GLN A 240 -24.50 0.70 -22.81
CA GLN A 240 -23.31 1.21 -23.51
C GLN A 240 -22.15 1.59 -22.55
N TRP A 241 -22.00 0.85 -21.45
CA TRP A 241 -20.87 0.96 -20.53
C TRP A 241 -19.65 0.15 -21.02
N ILE A 242 -19.80 -0.62 -22.10
CA ILE A 242 -18.73 -1.39 -22.73
C ILE A 242 -18.21 -0.66 -23.97
N ASP A 243 -16.89 -0.55 -24.07
CA ASP A 243 -16.23 -0.10 -25.30
C ASP A 243 -16.03 -1.31 -26.24
N ILE A 244 -16.93 -1.46 -27.19
CA ILE A 244 -16.90 -2.57 -28.14
C ILE A 244 -15.80 -2.42 -29.20
N SER A 245 -15.17 -1.25 -29.32
CA SER A 245 -14.09 -1.01 -30.29
C SER A 245 -12.81 -1.79 -29.96
N LEU A 246 -12.68 -2.24 -28.71
CA LEU A 246 -11.57 -3.04 -28.20
C LEU A 246 -11.83 -4.54 -28.28
N LEU A 247 -13.01 -4.96 -28.72
CA LEU A 247 -13.40 -6.37 -28.86
C LEU A 247 -13.35 -6.80 -30.34
N ASP A 248 -13.10 -8.08 -30.59
CA ASP A 248 -13.12 -8.66 -31.94
C ASP A 248 -14.56 -8.88 -32.41
N VAL A 249 -15.27 -7.77 -32.66
CA VAL A 249 -16.63 -7.76 -33.16
C VAL A 249 -16.81 -6.74 -34.28
N ASN A 250 -17.76 -6.99 -35.17
CA ASN A 250 -18.18 -5.98 -36.15
C ASN A 250 -19.02 -4.90 -35.46
N SER A 251 -18.38 -3.85 -34.98
CA SER A 251 -18.98 -2.77 -34.19
C SER A 251 -20.23 -2.13 -34.83
N LYS A 252 -20.48 -2.34 -36.11
CA LYS A 252 -21.58 -1.75 -36.86
C LYS A 252 -22.83 -2.62 -36.93
N TYR A 253 -22.69 -3.93 -36.68
CA TYR A 253 -23.75 -4.91 -36.91
C TYR A 253 -23.89 -5.97 -35.81
N ALA A 254 -22.97 -6.00 -34.84
CA ALA A 254 -23.01 -6.98 -33.76
C ALA A 254 -24.25 -6.77 -32.88
N ASP A 255 -24.94 -7.84 -32.59
CA ASP A 255 -26.03 -7.82 -31.59
C ASP A 255 -25.47 -8.01 -30.16
N THR A 256 -26.33 -7.85 -29.16
CA THR A 256 -25.94 -7.95 -27.76
C THR A 256 -25.31 -9.31 -27.40
N THR A 257 -25.74 -10.40 -28.04
CA THR A 257 -25.22 -11.75 -27.80
C THR A 257 -23.82 -11.89 -28.38
N GLU A 258 -23.60 -11.41 -29.60
CA GLU A 258 -22.28 -11.42 -30.24
C GLU A 258 -21.27 -10.59 -29.45
N ILE A 259 -21.67 -9.42 -28.91
CA ILE A 259 -20.82 -8.60 -28.06
C ILE A 259 -20.51 -9.35 -26.74
N TYR A 260 -21.51 -9.98 -26.14
CA TYR A 260 -21.34 -10.76 -24.91
C TYR A 260 -20.38 -11.94 -25.10
N ASP A 261 -20.53 -12.68 -26.19
CA ASP A 261 -19.67 -13.81 -26.52
C ASP A 261 -18.21 -13.36 -26.76
N ALA A 262 -18.01 -12.24 -27.45
CA ALA A 262 -16.68 -11.67 -27.63
C ALA A 262 -16.05 -11.19 -26.31
N LEU A 263 -16.86 -10.62 -25.42
CA LEU A 263 -16.42 -10.19 -24.09
C LEU A 263 -15.98 -11.38 -23.23
N CYS A 264 -16.75 -12.46 -23.21
CA CYS A 264 -16.41 -13.68 -22.48
C CYS A 264 -15.15 -14.35 -23.09
N SER A 265 -15.03 -14.35 -24.41
CA SER A 265 -13.84 -14.86 -25.10
C SER A 265 -12.60 -14.04 -24.77
N PHE A 266 -12.71 -12.72 -24.73
CA PHE A 266 -11.61 -11.83 -24.31
C PHE A 266 -11.15 -12.18 -22.89
N ILE A 267 -12.08 -12.21 -21.92
CA ILE A 267 -11.76 -12.54 -20.50
C ILE A 267 -11.02 -13.87 -20.40
N THR A 268 -11.51 -14.92 -21.07
CA THR A 268 -10.90 -16.25 -20.93
C THR A 268 -9.57 -16.38 -21.67
N THR A 269 -9.38 -15.63 -22.76
CA THR A 269 -8.10 -15.59 -23.47
C THR A 269 -7.03 -14.87 -22.66
N GLU A 270 -7.36 -13.72 -22.07
CA GLU A 270 -6.43 -12.99 -21.20
C GLU A 270 -6.10 -13.79 -19.94
N ALA A 271 -7.08 -14.46 -19.32
CA ALA A 271 -6.86 -15.33 -18.15
C ALA A 271 -5.85 -16.47 -18.42
N GLU A 272 -5.65 -16.88 -19.67
CA GLU A 272 -4.64 -17.90 -20.00
C GLU A 272 -3.21 -17.45 -19.74
N THR A 273 -2.91 -16.16 -19.83
CA THR A 273 -1.55 -15.61 -19.74
C THR A 273 -1.36 -14.56 -18.66
N ASP A 274 -2.44 -14.11 -18.03
CA ASP A 274 -2.38 -13.05 -17.01
C ASP A 274 -1.85 -13.58 -15.66
N ASN A 275 -0.81 -12.90 -15.14
CA ASN A 275 -0.17 -13.28 -13.88
C ASN A 275 -1.07 -13.04 -12.66
N ASN A 276 -1.96 -12.05 -12.70
CA ASN A 276 -2.90 -11.82 -11.60
C ASN A 276 -3.94 -12.95 -11.54
N PHE A 277 -4.42 -13.42 -12.70
CA PHE A 277 -5.26 -14.61 -12.72
C PHE A 277 -4.52 -15.84 -12.20
N ALA A 278 -3.26 -16.02 -12.58
CA ALA A 278 -2.44 -17.09 -12.04
C ALA A 278 -2.36 -17.02 -10.50
N LYS A 279 -2.15 -15.84 -9.91
CA LYS A 279 -2.13 -15.65 -8.45
C LYS A 279 -3.45 -16.05 -7.79
N TYR A 280 -4.61 -15.76 -8.40
CA TYR A 280 -5.90 -16.25 -7.90
C TYR A 280 -6.00 -17.77 -7.92
N VAL A 281 -5.47 -18.43 -8.94
CA VAL A 281 -5.41 -19.90 -8.98
C VAL A 281 -4.49 -20.44 -7.89
N TYR A 282 -3.28 -19.90 -7.74
CA TYR A 282 -2.33 -20.28 -6.69
C TYR A 282 -2.91 -20.09 -5.28
N LYS A 283 -3.70 -19.04 -5.05
CA LYS A 283 -4.38 -18.77 -3.78
C LYS A 283 -5.18 -19.98 -3.26
N TYR A 284 -5.82 -20.71 -4.15
CA TYR A 284 -6.61 -21.88 -3.78
C TYR A 284 -5.82 -23.20 -3.83
N MET A 285 -4.74 -23.26 -4.61
CA MET A 285 -3.86 -24.44 -4.67
C MET A 285 -3.13 -24.69 -3.35
N VAL A 286 -2.75 -23.63 -2.63
CA VAL A 286 -2.02 -23.74 -1.35
C VAL A 286 -2.88 -24.39 -0.26
N PRO A 287 -4.10 -23.92 0.08
CA PRO A 287 -4.95 -24.56 1.08
C PRO A 287 -5.41 -25.96 0.69
N ASN A 288 -5.54 -26.25 -0.61
CA ASN A 288 -5.91 -27.56 -1.13
C ASN A 288 -4.76 -28.58 -1.12
N ASN A 289 -3.55 -28.18 -0.69
CA ASN A 289 -2.33 -28.99 -0.71
C ASN A 289 -1.89 -29.46 -2.12
N GLU A 290 -2.28 -28.75 -3.16
CA GLU A 290 -1.81 -28.96 -4.53
C GLU A 290 -0.41 -28.36 -4.73
N ILE A 291 -0.10 -27.37 -3.92
CA ILE A 291 1.24 -26.87 -3.63
C ILE A 291 1.48 -27.01 -2.13
N THR A 292 2.58 -27.62 -1.78
CA THR A 292 2.95 -27.83 -0.38
C THR A 292 3.89 -26.73 0.12
N GLY A 293 3.81 -26.37 1.40
CA GLY A 293 4.77 -25.45 2.01
C GLY A 293 6.24 -25.92 1.86
N LYS A 294 6.47 -27.24 1.71
CA LYS A 294 7.81 -27.77 1.41
C LYS A 294 8.30 -27.34 0.03
N GLN A 295 7.47 -27.43 -1.00
CA GLN A 295 7.85 -26.97 -2.34
C GLN A 295 8.16 -25.47 -2.33
N ILE A 296 7.33 -24.66 -1.69
CA ILE A 296 7.55 -23.21 -1.56
C ILE A 296 8.89 -22.93 -0.87
N CYS A 297 9.18 -23.59 0.26
CA CYS A 297 10.47 -23.42 0.95
C CYS A 297 11.69 -23.84 0.12
N LEU A 298 11.57 -24.87 -0.72
CA LEU A 298 12.66 -25.28 -1.61
C LEU A 298 12.86 -24.27 -2.74
N ILE A 299 11.79 -23.75 -3.32
CA ILE A 299 11.82 -22.75 -4.38
C ILE A 299 12.51 -21.46 -3.90
N LEU A 300 12.34 -21.04 -2.64
CA LEU A 300 13.05 -19.88 -2.09
C LEU A 300 14.58 -19.99 -2.22
N PHE A 301 15.13 -21.20 -2.12
CA PHE A 301 16.55 -21.46 -2.39
C PHE A 301 16.85 -21.56 -3.89
N GLU A 302 15.96 -22.22 -4.64
CA GLU A 302 16.15 -22.49 -6.05
C GLU A 302 16.11 -21.20 -6.88
N GLN A 303 15.30 -20.20 -6.49
CA GLN A 303 15.25 -18.86 -7.07
C GLN A 303 16.25 -17.87 -6.46
N GLY A 304 17.05 -18.29 -5.48
CA GLY A 304 18.05 -17.42 -4.84
C GLY A 304 17.47 -16.32 -3.96
N VAL A 305 16.22 -16.46 -3.50
CA VAL A 305 15.62 -15.55 -2.50
C VAL A 305 16.34 -15.70 -1.16
N LEU A 306 16.71 -16.92 -0.82
CA LEU A 306 17.54 -17.25 0.33
C LEU A 306 18.90 -17.77 -0.13
N ASP A 307 19.96 -17.43 0.58
CA ASP A 307 21.29 -17.96 0.37
C ASP A 307 21.26 -19.50 0.46
N TYR A 308 21.80 -20.16 -0.57
CA TYR A 308 21.74 -21.61 -0.67
C TYR A 308 22.60 -22.29 0.40
N ASP A 309 21.97 -23.17 1.20
CA ASP A 309 22.62 -24.00 2.22
C ASP A 309 22.27 -25.47 2.01
N ASP A 310 23.25 -26.28 1.60
CA ASP A 310 23.09 -27.71 1.32
C ASP A 310 22.47 -28.50 2.48
N ASP A 311 22.86 -28.20 3.73
CA ASP A 311 22.38 -28.93 4.91
C ASP A 311 20.91 -28.64 5.20
N THR A 312 20.52 -27.36 5.16
CA THR A 312 19.14 -26.94 5.37
C THR A 312 18.23 -27.39 4.24
N TYR A 313 18.67 -27.27 2.98
CA TYR A 313 17.94 -27.77 1.82
C TYR A 313 17.69 -29.29 1.92
N ALA A 314 18.71 -30.07 2.27
CA ALA A 314 18.58 -31.51 2.46
C ALA A 314 17.63 -31.88 3.61
N LYS A 315 17.68 -31.14 4.74
CA LYS A 315 16.79 -31.34 5.90
C LYS A 315 15.33 -31.01 5.57
N LEU A 316 15.06 -29.97 4.77
CA LEU A 316 13.73 -29.66 4.25
C LEU A 316 13.24 -30.76 3.30
N SER A 317 14.08 -31.16 2.34
CA SER A 317 13.76 -32.18 1.33
C SER A 317 13.36 -33.51 1.95
N ASN A 318 14.08 -33.96 2.99
CA ASN A 318 13.82 -35.23 3.69
C ASN A 318 12.82 -35.12 4.84
N GLY A 319 12.30 -33.91 5.14
CA GLY A 319 11.30 -33.66 6.18
C GLY A 319 11.84 -33.63 7.61
N THR A 320 13.16 -33.52 7.81
CA THR A 320 13.78 -33.35 9.13
C THR A 320 13.43 -31.99 9.73
N ILE A 321 13.33 -30.95 8.89
CA ILE A 321 12.81 -29.63 9.24
C ILE A 321 11.43 -29.49 8.62
N THR A 322 10.44 -29.01 9.39
CA THR A 322 9.12 -28.74 8.85
C THR A 322 9.11 -27.39 8.13
N PRO A 323 8.35 -27.24 7.02
CA PRO A 323 8.23 -25.97 6.31
C PRO A 323 7.82 -24.81 7.24
N SER A 324 6.86 -25.05 8.13
CA SER A 324 6.40 -24.02 9.07
C SER A 324 7.48 -23.56 10.04
N SER A 325 8.30 -24.50 10.58
CA SER A 325 9.40 -24.10 11.47
C SER A 325 10.51 -23.37 10.72
N PHE A 326 10.75 -23.75 9.46
CA PHE A 326 11.72 -23.08 8.60
C PHE A 326 11.32 -21.63 8.31
N ILE A 327 10.10 -21.39 7.83
CA ILE A 327 9.62 -20.04 7.53
C ILE A 327 9.61 -19.16 8.79
N LEU A 328 9.15 -19.69 9.93
CA LEU A 328 9.18 -18.95 11.19
C LEU A 328 10.60 -18.56 11.61
N ASP A 329 11.59 -19.42 11.39
CA ASP A 329 12.99 -19.09 11.64
C ASP A 329 13.48 -17.97 10.71
N LYS A 330 13.14 -18.04 9.41
CA LYS A 330 13.52 -17.01 8.42
C LYS A 330 12.88 -15.64 8.71
N ILE A 331 11.62 -15.61 9.14
CA ILE A 331 10.94 -14.37 9.57
C ILE A 331 11.57 -13.82 10.85
N ASN A 332 11.83 -14.67 11.83
CA ASN A 332 12.44 -14.25 13.10
C ASN A 332 13.85 -13.66 12.95
N ASN A 333 14.59 -14.13 11.94
CA ASN A 333 15.94 -13.65 11.63
C ASN A 333 15.95 -12.57 10.54
N ILE A 334 14.76 -12.16 10.06
CA ILE A 334 14.58 -11.14 8.99
C ILE A 334 15.30 -11.55 7.68
N GLU A 335 15.47 -12.85 7.44
CA GLU A 335 15.89 -13.39 6.15
C GLU A 335 14.72 -13.40 5.14
N ILE A 336 13.48 -13.40 5.66
CA ILE A 336 12.25 -13.03 4.96
C ILE A 336 11.67 -11.86 5.72
N THR A 337 11.59 -10.71 5.05
CA THR A 337 11.14 -9.46 5.68
C THR A 337 9.61 -9.36 5.76
N PRO A 338 9.05 -8.56 6.68
CA PRO A 338 7.62 -8.28 6.70
C PRO A 338 7.08 -7.71 5.38
N ALA A 339 7.86 -6.85 4.72
CA ALA A 339 7.52 -6.28 3.42
C ALA A 339 7.38 -7.35 2.33
N GLN A 340 8.31 -8.32 2.28
CA GLN A 340 8.23 -9.44 1.36
C GLN A 340 6.96 -10.29 1.56
N LEU A 341 6.50 -10.43 2.79
CA LEU A 341 5.24 -11.12 3.07
C LEU A 341 4.01 -10.27 2.74
N ALA A 342 4.11 -8.95 2.86
CA ALA A 342 3.00 -8.01 2.72
C ALA A 342 1.73 -8.41 3.52
N LEU A 343 1.94 -9.10 4.66
CA LEU A 343 0.87 -9.45 5.61
C LEU A 343 0.80 -8.40 6.71
N ASP A 344 -0.41 -8.00 7.09
CA ASP A 344 -0.62 -6.92 8.06
C ASP A 344 -0.22 -7.34 9.51
N PRO A 345 0.67 -6.52 10.17
CA PRO A 345 1.33 -5.32 9.66
C PRO A 345 2.58 -5.63 8.82
N CYS A 346 2.74 -4.99 7.67
CA CYS A 346 3.94 -5.10 6.82
C CYS A 346 4.64 -3.76 6.58
N THR A 347 4.06 -2.68 7.05
CA THR A 347 4.53 -1.30 6.84
C THR A 347 4.58 -0.54 8.15
N GLY A 348 5.34 0.55 8.19
CA GLY A 348 5.40 1.42 9.34
C GLY A 348 6.21 2.68 9.11
N SER A 349 6.14 3.61 10.06
CA SER A 349 6.90 4.85 10.00
C SER A 349 7.33 5.32 11.39
N CYS A 350 8.44 6.06 11.42
CA CYS A 350 8.93 6.67 12.65
C CYS A 350 9.60 8.01 12.34
N ILE A 351 9.24 9.05 13.09
CA ILE A 351 9.88 10.37 13.02
C ILE A 351 10.49 10.70 14.37
N ILE A 352 11.75 11.10 14.36
CA ILE A 352 12.49 11.53 15.57
C ILE A 352 12.87 12.99 15.39
N THR A 353 12.44 13.82 16.33
CA THR A 353 12.71 15.27 16.34
C THR A 353 13.50 15.70 17.57
N ASP A 354 14.35 16.71 17.42
CA ASP A 354 14.96 17.39 18.57
C ASP A 354 13.92 18.32 19.24
N VAL A 355 13.64 18.08 20.49
CA VAL A 355 12.60 18.82 21.25
C VAL A 355 12.92 20.31 21.47
N ASN A 356 14.17 20.72 21.30
CA ASN A 356 14.59 22.10 21.51
C ASN A 356 14.59 22.92 20.22
N THR A 357 14.91 22.30 19.09
CA THR A 357 15.06 22.99 17.81
C THR A 357 13.92 22.69 16.84
N GLY A 358 13.22 21.57 17.00
CA GLY A 358 12.22 21.06 16.05
C GLY A 358 12.84 20.37 14.84
N GLU A 359 14.18 20.28 14.77
CA GLU A 359 14.86 19.59 13.67
C GLU A 359 14.51 18.10 13.63
N ILE A 360 14.22 17.58 12.45
CA ILE A 360 14.03 16.14 12.24
C ILE A 360 15.39 15.46 12.19
N LYS A 361 15.62 14.51 13.08
CA LYS A 361 16.85 13.73 13.18
C LYS A 361 16.75 12.36 12.49
N ALA A 362 15.55 11.82 12.39
CA ALA A 362 15.24 10.66 11.55
C ALA A 362 13.81 10.75 11.03
N MET A 363 13.59 10.33 9.80
CA MET A 363 12.27 10.19 9.16
C MET A 363 12.26 8.89 8.38
N VAL A 364 11.76 7.83 9.00
CA VAL A 364 11.75 6.50 8.45
C VAL A 364 10.38 6.17 7.90
N SER A 365 10.36 5.66 6.67
CA SER A 365 9.24 4.98 6.03
C SER A 365 9.68 3.55 5.71
N TYR A 366 8.99 2.57 6.22
CA TYR A 366 9.23 1.15 5.95
C TYR A 366 8.06 0.55 5.17
N PRO A 367 8.31 -0.25 4.12
CA PRO A 367 9.62 -0.59 3.58
C PRO A 367 10.24 0.52 2.73
N GLY A 368 11.54 0.39 2.51
CA GLY A 368 12.27 1.18 1.54
C GLY A 368 12.44 0.46 0.21
N TYR A 369 13.07 1.12 -0.75
CA TYR A 369 13.37 0.57 -2.07
C TYR A 369 14.75 1.04 -2.58
N ASP A 370 15.30 0.36 -3.59
CA ASP A 370 16.56 0.79 -4.19
C ASP A 370 16.33 1.88 -5.25
N ASN A 371 16.44 3.14 -4.86
CA ASN A 371 16.28 4.27 -5.77
C ASN A 371 17.42 4.42 -6.80
N ASN A 372 18.55 3.73 -6.63
CA ASN A 372 19.58 3.67 -7.68
C ASN A 372 19.09 2.95 -8.94
N ARG A 373 18.20 1.96 -8.80
CA ARG A 373 17.62 1.24 -9.94
C ARG A 373 16.58 2.06 -10.72
N LEU A 374 16.13 3.17 -10.15
CA LEU A 374 15.21 4.10 -10.80
C LEU A 374 15.94 5.32 -11.41
N ALA A 375 17.12 5.64 -10.89
CA ALA A 375 17.93 6.77 -11.36
C ALA A 375 18.79 6.43 -12.59
N ASN A 376 19.21 7.45 -13.32
CA ASN A 376 20.15 7.35 -14.47
C ASN A 376 19.67 6.44 -15.62
N GLY A 377 18.45 6.00 -15.59
CA GLY A 377 17.84 5.05 -16.52
C GLY A 377 17.04 4.02 -15.72
N VAL A 378 15.73 4.07 -15.87
CA VAL A 378 14.82 3.21 -15.08
C VAL A 378 15.04 1.74 -15.45
N ASP A 379 15.33 0.92 -14.46
CA ASP A 379 15.22 -0.53 -14.54
C ASP A 379 13.71 -0.89 -14.61
N ALA A 380 13.24 -1.16 -15.82
CA ALA A 380 11.81 -1.33 -16.08
C ALA A 380 11.22 -2.56 -15.38
N GLU A 381 12.00 -3.62 -15.24
CA GLU A 381 11.58 -4.84 -14.53
C GLU A 381 11.42 -4.57 -13.03
N TYR A 382 12.40 -3.91 -12.44
CA TYR A 382 12.32 -3.51 -11.03
C TYR A 382 11.17 -2.53 -10.74
N TYR A 383 10.97 -1.56 -11.64
CA TYR A 383 9.85 -0.62 -11.51
C TYR A 383 8.49 -1.32 -11.57
N ALA A 384 8.36 -2.33 -12.46
CA ALA A 384 7.15 -3.15 -12.51
C ALA A 384 6.94 -3.92 -11.20
N LEU A 385 7.99 -4.56 -10.65
CA LEU A 385 7.93 -5.24 -9.36
C LEU A 385 7.54 -4.31 -8.20
N LEU A 386 8.09 -3.08 -8.17
CA LEU A 386 7.71 -2.10 -7.14
C LEU A 386 6.24 -1.68 -7.23
N ASN A 387 5.67 -1.64 -8.43
CA ASN A 387 4.26 -1.30 -8.62
C ASN A 387 3.32 -2.47 -8.28
N GLU A 388 3.82 -3.71 -8.37
CA GLU A 388 3.09 -4.92 -8.00
C GLU A 388 3.28 -5.31 -6.52
N ASP A 389 4.19 -4.66 -5.80
CA ASP A 389 4.49 -4.95 -4.41
C ASP A 389 3.35 -4.43 -3.50
N ASN A 390 2.67 -5.36 -2.85
CA ASN A 390 1.53 -5.08 -1.96
C ASN A 390 1.93 -4.26 -0.71
N SER A 391 3.22 -4.21 -0.37
CA SER A 391 3.74 -3.35 0.69
C SER A 391 3.93 -1.89 0.27
N ASN A 392 3.74 -1.56 -1.02
CA ASN A 392 3.82 -0.22 -1.59
C ASN A 392 5.07 0.57 -1.17
N PRO A 393 6.29 0.09 -1.46
CA PRO A 393 7.52 0.68 -0.93
C PRO A 393 7.80 2.11 -1.41
N GLN A 394 7.17 2.54 -2.52
CA GLN A 394 7.27 3.91 -3.03
C GLN A 394 6.40 4.91 -2.27
N TRP A 395 5.44 4.42 -1.45
CA TRP A 395 4.60 5.27 -0.61
C TRP A 395 5.36 5.73 0.63
N ASN A 396 5.36 7.03 0.91
CA ASN A 396 6.00 7.53 2.13
C ASN A 396 5.05 7.40 3.33
N TYR A 397 5.20 6.34 4.10
CA TYR A 397 4.37 6.06 5.27
C TYR A 397 4.52 7.08 6.40
N ALA A 398 5.60 7.87 6.42
CA ALA A 398 5.81 8.89 7.44
C ALA A 398 4.98 10.16 7.19
N THR A 399 4.83 10.53 5.91
CA THR A 399 4.22 11.82 5.53
C THR A 399 2.93 11.71 4.74
N GLN A 400 2.68 10.58 4.07
CA GLN A 400 1.54 10.42 3.18
C GLN A 400 0.49 9.44 3.73
N GLU A 401 0.90 8.41 4.48
CA GLU A 401 -0.04 7.50 5.12
C GLU A 401 -0.75 8.18 6.29
N LYS A 402 -2.06 7.97 6.34
CA LYS A 402 -2.90 8.50 7.41
C LYS A 402 -3.54 7.35 8.18
N THR A 403 -3.48 7.43 9.48
CA THR A 403 -4.07 6.44 10.36
C THR A 403 -4.77 7.09 11.54
N ALA A 404 -5.68 6.35 12.16
CA ALA A 404 -6.31 6.80 13.40
C ALA A 404 -5.26 6.90 14.51
N PRO A 405 -5.10 8.06 15.18
CA PRO A 405 -4.07 8.26 16.21
C PRO A 405 -4.30 7.36 17.44
N GLY A 406 -5.49 6.82 17.61
CA GLY A 406 -5.83 5.95 18.73
C GLY A 406 -5.58 6.60 20.09
N SER A 407 -5.12 5.82 21.05
CA SER A 407 -4.96 6.24 22.45
C SER A 407 -3.98 7.40 22.68
N THR A 408 -3.09 7.71 21.74
CA THR A 408 -2.22 8.89 21.84
C THR A 408 -3.04 10.19 21.84
N PHE A 409 -4.18 10.19 21.17
CA PHE A 409 -5.12 11.32 21.11
C PHE A 409 -5.79 11.64 22.47
N LYS A 410 -5.78 10.70 23.42
CA LYS A 410 -6.34 10.89 24.76
C LYS A 410 -5.69 12.06 25.52
N MET A 411 -4.44 12.38 25.23
CA MET A 411 -3.77 13.55 25.79
C MET A 411 -4.42 14.86 25.35
N LEU A 412 -4.82 14.94 24.08
CA LEU A 412 -5.58 16.07 23.55
C LEU A 412 -6.97 16.15 24.20
N THR A 413 -7.67 15.03 24.29
CA THR A 413 -9.00 14.96 24.93
C THR A 413 -8.94 15.34 26.42
N ALA A 414 -7.90 14.91 27.14
CA ALA A 414 -7.65 15.32 28.52
C ALA A 414 -7.47 16.84 28.61
N THR A 415 -6.66 17.42 27.72
CA THR A 415 -6.43 18.86 27.66
C THR A 415 -7.73 19.64 27.39
N ALA A 416 -8.53 19.15 26.44
CA ALA A 416 -9.86 19.72 26.16
C ALA A 416 -10.76 19.64 27.39
N GLY A 417 -10.88 18.47 28.00
CA GLY A 417 -11.72 18.27 29.19
C GLY A 417 -11.34 19.15 30.38
N LEU A 418 -10.04 19.28 30.65
CA LEU A 418 -9.53 20.17 31.73
C LEU A 418 -9.79 21.65 31.40
N SER A 419 -9.47 22.07 30.17
CA SER A 419 -9.60 23.48 29.76
C SER A 419 -11.07 23.92 29.69
N GLU A 420 -11.96 23.02 29.34
CA GLU A 420 -13.39 23.26 29.25
C GLU A 420 -14.13 23.01 30.58
N ASN A 421 -13.40 22.65 31.64
CA ASN A 421 -13.92 22.40 33.01
C ASN A 421 -14.96 21.25 33.08
N VAL A 422 -14.91 20.31 32.15
CA VAL A 422 -15.68 19.04 32.25
C VAL A 422 -14.88 17.96 32.97
N LEU A 423 -13.55 18.14 33.09
CA LEU A 423 -12.65 17.29 33.87
C LEU A 423 -11.94 18.12 34.98
N THR A 424 -11.51 17.39 36.00
CA THR A 424 -10.47 17.81 36.96
C THR A 424 -9.47 16.67 37.12
N THR A 425 -8.26 16.95 37.56
CA THR A 425 -7.23 15.94 37.81
C THR A 425 -7.61 14.88 38.84
N SER A 426 -8.56 15.22 39.72
CA SER A 426 -9.05 14.36 40.80
C SER A 426 -10.45 13.78 40.53
N ARG A 427 -11.01 13.98 39.32
CA ARG A 427 -12.29 13.39 38.99
C ARG A 427 -12.12 11.87 38.77
N GLU A 428 -12.87 11.13 39.56
CA GLU A 428 -12.90 9.67 39.45
C GLU A 428 -14.10 9.19 38.61
N ILE A 429 -13.87 8.24 37.70
CA ILE A 429 -14.88 7.60 36.86
C ILE A 429 -14.74 6.09 37.01
N MET A 430 -15.87 5.39 37.22
CA MET A 430 -15.90 3.94 37.30
C MET A 430 -15.87 3.35 35.87
N CYS A 431 -14.85 2.56 35.59
CA CYS A 431 -14.81 1.76 34.37
C CYS A 431 -15.41 0.37 34.63
N ASP A 432 -16.61 0.16 34.19
CA ASP A 432 -17.34 -1.13 34.26
C ASP A 432 -17.28 -1.92 32.93
N GLY A 433 -16.56 -1.38 31.92
CA GLY A 433 -16.23 -2.06 30.69
C GLY A 433 -17.03 -1.58 29.48
N VAL A 434 -18.28 -1.16 29.63
CA VAL A 434 -19.15 -0.74 28.52
C VAL A 434 -19.70 0.66 28.78
N PHE A 435 -19.62 1.55 27.81
CA PHE A 435 -20.19 2.89 27.89
C PHE A 435 -21.63 2.87 27.37
N GLU A 436 -22.61 3.08 28.25
CA GLU A 436 -24.02 2.88 27.94
C GLU A 436 -24.80 4.15 27.54
N GLU A 437 -24.16 5.33 27.59
CA GLU A 437 -24.82 6.64 27.37
C GLU A 437 -25.05 6.95 25.88
N VAL A 438 -24.55 6.11 24.96
CA VAL A 438 -24.76 6.23 23.50
C VAL A 438 -25.21 4.89 22.91
N ASP A 439 -25.95 4.96 21.78
CA ASP A 439 -26.61 3.80 21.19
C ASP A 439 -25.68 2.67 20.77
N ASN A 440 -24.47 2.99 20.31
CA ASN A 440 -23.48 2.00 19.87
C ASN A 440 -22.71 1.33 21.04
N ARG A 441 -22.91 1.78 22.27
CA ARG A 441 -22.39 1.20 23.51
C ARG A 441 -20.93 0.73 23.40
N PRO A 442 -19.98 1.63 23.12
CA PRO A 442 -18.60 1.23 22.88
C PRO A 442 -17.94 0.66 24.13
N GLU A 443 -17.02 -0.29 23.90
CA GLU A 443 -16.38 -1.07 24.95
C GLU A 443 -14.97 -0.56 25.27
N CYS A 444 -14.58 -0.68 26.53
CA CYS A 444 -13.19 -0.48 26.92
C CYS A 444 -12.33 -1.65 26.42
N HIS A 445 -11.10 -1.37 26.01
CA HIS A 445 -10.22 -2.37 25.37
C HIS A 445 -9.95 -3.63 26.23
N ILE A 446 -10.10 -3.51 27.57
CA ILE A 446 -9.90 -4.65 28.48
C ILE A 446 -11.15 -5.54 28.62
N TRP A 447 -12.33 -5.06 28.20
CA TRP A 447 -13.57 -5.82 28.23
C TRP A 447 -13.59 -6.92 27.14
N PRO A 448 -14.17 -8.13 27.35
CA PRO A 448 -14.84 -8.60 28.58
C PRO A 448 -13.90 -9.25 29.61
N SER A 449 -12.59 -9.26 29.37
CA SER A 449 -11.61 -9.94 30.23
C SER A 449 -11.47 -9.30 31.63
N GLY A 450 -11.85 -8.02 31.75
CA GLY A 450 -11.76 -7.27 32.99
C GLY A 450 -12.32 -5.85 32.90
N THR A 451 -12.06 -5.05 33.91
CA THR A 451 -12.38 -3.62 33.97
C THR A 451 -11.28 -2.88 34.75
N HIS A 452 -11.05 -1.59 34.45
CA HIS A 452 -10.07 -0.78 35.18
C HIS A 452 -10.54 -0.35 36.57
N LYS A 453 -11.83 -0.53 36.91
CA LYS A 453 -12.43 -0.07 38.16
C LYS A 453 -12.50 1.45 38.24
N LEU A 454 -12.15 2.04 39.39
CA LEU A 454 -12.19 3.47 39.62
C LEU A 454 -10.89 4.10 39.11
N GLU A 455 -11.01 5.01 38.15
CA GLU A 455 -9.91 5.69 37.49
C GLU A 455 -10.00 7.19 37.74
N ASP A 456 -8.89 7.83 38.13
CA ASP A 456 -8.68 9.26 37.98
C ASP A 456 -7.99 9.58 36.65
N LEU A 457 -7.77 10.84 36.32
CA LEU A 457 -7.17 11.21 35.04
C LEU A 457 -5.78 10.57 34.83
N ALA A 458 -4.94 10.51 35.84
CA ALA A 458 -3.58 9.98 35.73
C ALA A 458 -3.59 8.47 35.51
N SER A 459 -4.39 7.74 36.26
CA SER A 459 -4.56 6.29 36.08
C SER A 459 -5.23 5.96 34.74
N ALA A 460 -6.24 6.73 34.33
CA ALA A 460 -6.91 6.55 33.05
C ALA A 460 -5.99 6.74 31.83
N ILE A 461 -5.01 7.66 31.92
CA ILE A 461 -3.96 7.81 30.90
C ILE A 461 -2.99 6.64 30.95
N ARG A 462 -2.49 6.26 32.16
CA ARG A 462 -1.56 5.15 32.36
C ARG A 462 -2.12 3.83 31.81
N ASP A 463 -3.37 3.53 32.16
CA ASP A 463 -4.05 2.27 31.85
C ASP A 463 -4.80 2.33 30.50
N SER A 464 -4.71 3.48 29.84
CA SER A 464 -5.37 3.76 28.55
C SER A 464 -6.88 3.45 28.56
N CYS A 465 -7.58 3.81 29.65
CA CYS A 465 -8.99 3.51 29.85
C CYS A 465 -9.88 4.22 28.83
N ASN A 466 -10.48 3.47 27.90
CA ASN A 466 -11.38 4.04 26.91
C ASN A 466 -12.63 4.66 27.56
N LEU A 467 -13.23 3.99 28.53
CA LEU A 467 -14.47 4.44 29.16
C LEU A 467 -14.31 5.82 29.83
N TYR A 468 -13.17 6.09 30.45
CA TYR A 468 -12.86 7.40 31.00
C TYR A 468 -12.93 8.49 29.94
N PHE A 469 -12.35 8.23 28.77
CA PHE A 469 -12.31 9.20 27.67
C PHE A 469 -13.61 9.24 26.86
N TYR A 470 -14.39 8.14 26.79
CA TYR A 470 -15.76 8.17 26.28
C TYR A 470 -16.62 9.11 27.11
N THR A 471 -16.53 9.00 28.45
CA THR A 471 -17.24 9.90 29.36
C THR A 471 -16.81 11.35 29.14
N THR A 472 -15.51 11.60 28.93
CA THR A 472 -15.01 12.96 28.66
C THR A 472 -15.57 13.52 27.35
N GLY A 473 -15.60 12.71 26.26
CA GLY A 473 -16.20 13.09 24.98
C GLY A 473 -17.71 13.36 25.09
N TYR A 474 -18.41 12.55 25.87
CA TYR A 474 -19.83 12.74 26.18
C TYR A 474 -20.09 14.03 26.97
N ASP A 475 -19.27 14.31 27.99
CA ASP A 475 -19.37 15.51 28.79
C ASP A 475 -19.10 16.78 27.97
N LEU A 476 -18.14 16.75 27.05
CA LEU A 476 -17.92 17.84 26.07
C LEU A 476 -19.15 18.03 25.18
N SER A 477 -19.82 16.94 24.80
CA SER A 477 -21.01 16.97 23.96
C SER A 477 -22.26 17.52 24.68
N THR A 478 -22.32 17.39 26.02
CA THR A 478 -23.45 17.86 26.85
C THR A 478 -23.20 19.22 27.49
N LYS A 479 -21.96 19.70 27.49
CA LYS A 479 -21.48 20.87 28.27
C LYS A 479 -22.37 22.11 28.17
N ASP A 480 -22.76 22.50 26.95
CA ASP A 480 -23.41 23.79 26.72
C ASP A 480 -24.90 23.79 27.04
N THR A 481 -25.57 22.64 26.86
CA THR A 481 -27.03 22.54 26.95
C THR A 481 -27.52 21.53 27.98
N GLY A 482 -26.63 20.69 28.51
CA GLY A 482 -26.99 19.53 29.34
C GLY A 482 -27.63 18.39 28.54
N ILE A 483 -27.72 18.52 27.22
CA ILE A 483 -28.26 17.50 26.31
C ILE A 483 -27.14 17.09 25.36
N TYR A 484 -26.99 15.78 25.16
CA TYR A 484 -26.01 15.22 24.23
C TYR A 484 -26.20 15.76 22.80
N ASN A 485 -25.13 16.24 22.19
CA ASN A 485 -25.11 16.76 20.85
C ASN A 485 -23.74 16.49 20.21
N ASP A 486 -23.71 15.67 19.15
CA ASP A 486 -22.49 15.31 18.45
C ASP A 486 -21.70 16.53 17.97
N ALA A 487 -22.40 17.50 17.34
CA ALA A 487 -21.75 18.68 16.80
C ALA A 487 -21.01 19.52 17.88
N ASN A 488 -21.54 19.58 19.09
CA ASN A 488 -20.88 20.29 20.19
C ASN A 488 -19.60 19.56 20.62
N GLY A 489 -19.67 18.24 20.84
CA GLY A 489 -18.50 17.42 21.21
C GLY A 489 -17.41 17.48 20.15
N ILE A 490 -17.78 17.33 18.89
CA ILE A 490 -16.87 17.44 17.75
C ILE A 490 -16.22 18.83 17.68
N ALA A 491 -16.99 19.91 17.85
CA ALA A 491 -16.45 21.26 17.82
C ALA A 491 -15.36 21.49 18.89
N TYR A 492 -15.52 20.93 20.09
CA TYR A 492 -14.48 20.98 21.12
C TYR A 492 -13.26 20.15 20.74
N ILE A 493 -13.43 18.95 20.24
CA ILE A 493 -12.30 18.10 19.79
C ILE A 493 -11.52 18.80 18.68
N GLN A 494 -12.21 19.30 17.65
CA GLN A 494 -11.60 20.03 16.54
C GLN A 494 -10.88 21.31 17.01
N LYS A 495 -11.48 22.07 17.93
CA LYS A 495 -10.85 23.26 18.52
C LYS A 495 -9.49 22.95 19.13
N TYR A 496 -9.39 21.88 19.91
CA TYR A 496 -8.13 21.52 20.55
C TYR A 496 -7.17 20.84 19.57
N ALA A 497 -7.65 20.06 18.61
CA ALA A 497 -6.81 19.53 17.54
C ALA A 497 -6.15 20.67 16.73
N SER A 498 -6.91 21.72 16.40
CA SER A 498 -6.38 22.92 15.72
C SER A 498 -5.35 23.68 16.56
N ILE A 499 -5.57 23.80 17.90
CA ILE A 499 -4.60 24.42 18.81
C ILE A 499 -3.27 23.65 18.82
N PHE A 500 -3.31 22.34 18.70
CA PHE A 500 -2.11 21.49 18.60
C PHE A 500 -1.58 21.36 17.17
N GLY A 501 -2.22 21.96 16.17
CA GLY A 501 -1.78 21.94 14.77
C GLY A 501 -2.06 20.63 14.04
N LEU A 502 -2.91 19.74 14.58
CA LEU A 502 -3.18 18.42 13.99
C LEU A 502 -4.12 18.45 12.77
N ASP A 503 -4.72 19.59 12.46
CA ASP A 503 -5.63 19.80 11.33
C ASP A 503 -4.95 20.48 10.13
N GLN A 504 -3.64 20.56 10.12
CA GLN A 504 -2.85 21.20 9.07
C GLN A 504 -1.57 20.42 8.80
N LYS A 505 -0.97 20.66 7.64
CA LYS A 505 0.33 20.07 7.29
C LYS A 505 1.43 20.58 8.21
N SER A 506 2.41 19.74 8.48
CA SER A 506 3.56 20.08 9.34
C SER A 506 4.46 21.17 8.75
N GLY A 507 4.43 21.34 7.41
CA GLY A 507 5.26 22.28 6.67
C GLY A 507 6.59 21.69 6.22
N LEU A 508 6.66 20.37 6.14
CA LEU A 508 7.79 19.66 5.54
C LEU A 508 7.96 20.00 4.05
N GLU A 509 9.19 19.91 3.57
CA GLU A 509 9.58 20.16 2.18
C GLU A 509 9.12 19.08 1.21
N ILE A 510 8.80 17.88 1.68
CA ILE A 510 8.35 16.77 0.83
C ILE A 510 6.83 16.63 0.85
N ALA A 511 6.31 15.79 -0.05
CA ALA A 511 4.87 15.57 -0.15
C ALA A 511 4.29 15.04 1.17
N GLU A 512 3.24 15.70 1.65
CA GLU A 512 2.53 15.39 2.90
C GLU A 512 1.01 15.37 2.65
N SER A 513 0.33 14.35 3.19
CA SER A 513 -1.13 14.27 3.15
C SER A 513 -1.78 15.21 4.18
N GLU A 514 -2.96 15.73 3.84
CA GLU A 514 -3.74 16.55 4.78
C GLU A 514 -4.41 15.66 5.83
N SER A 515 -4.22 16.01 7.10
CA SER A 515 -4.87 15.36 8.23
C SER A 515 -6.38 15.59 8.23
N THR A 516 -7.13 14.65 8.75
CA THR A 516 -8.58 14.76 8.97
C THR A 516 -8.88 14.58 10.44
N ILE A 517 -9.46 15.60 11.07
CA ILE A 517 -9.97 15.51 12.43
C ILE A 517 -11.44 15.12 12.38
N ALA A 518 -11.85 14.27 13.30
CA ALA A 518 -13.19 13.70 13.35
C ALA A 518 -14.30 14.75 13.16
N THR A 519 -15.30 14.35 12.37
CA THR A 519 -16.50 15.15 12.08
C THR A 519 -17.77 14.55 12.65
N GLU A 520 -17.66 13.36 13.26
CA GLU A 520 -18.78 12.58 13.81
C GLU A 520 -18.36 11.74 15.01
N TYR A 521 -19.32 11.23 15.75
CA TYR A 521 -19.12 10.31 16.90
C TYR A 521 -18.09 10.82 17.92
N PRO A 522 -18.36 11.94 18.65
CA PRO A 522 -17.40 12.55 19.55
C PRO A 522 -16.89 11.64 20.67
N VAL A 523 -17.69 10.67 21.10
CA VAL A 523 -17.30 9.65 22.09
C VAL A 523 -16.16 8.79 21.55
N MET A 524 -16.25 8.32 20.30
CA MET A 524 -15.19 7.56 19.65
C MET A 524 -14.00 8.46 19.26
N ALA A 525 -14.28 9.67 18.81
CA ALA A 525 -13.26 10.64 18.46
C ALA A 525 -12.37 11.00 19.67
N ALA A 526 -12.94 10.99 20.88
CA ALA A 526 -12.21 11.27 22.12
C ALA A 526 -11.09 10.26 22.45
N ILE A 527 -11.11 9.09 21.87
CA ILE A 527 -10.03 8.10 21.98
C ILE A 527 -9.17 8.01 20.72
N GLY A 528 -9.28 8.98 19.82
CA GLY A 528 -8.54 9.04 18.57
C GLY A 528 -9.03 8.05 17.50
N GLN A 529 -10.28 7.64 17.57
CA GLN A 529 -10.98 6.84 16.58
C GLN A 529 -12.08 7.65 15.86
N SER A 530 -13.15 7.03 15.42
CA SER A 530 -14.09 7.61 14.48
C SER A 530 -13.41 7.82 13.12
N ASN A 531 -13.60 8.97 12.48
CA ASN A 531 -12.92 9.32 11.24
C ASN A 531 -11.71 10.28 11.46
N ASN A 532 -11.08 10.26 12.65
CA ASN A 532 -9.74 10.85 12.83
C ASN A 532 -8.73 10.10 11.94
N ASN A 533 -7.97 10.85 11.16
CA ASN A 533 -7.00 10.26 10.25
C ASN A 533 -5.84 11.25 10.04
N ILE A 534 -4.68 10.98 10.64
CA ILE A 534 -3.52 11.89 10.67
C ILE A 534 -2.25 11.14 10.25
N THR A 535 -1.26 11.89 9.73
CA THR A 535 0.06 11.35 9.39
C THR A 535 0.93 11.20 10.64
N THR A 536 2.06 10.51 10.48
CA THR A 536 3.08 10.42 11.55
C THR A 536 3.85 11.74 11.69
N ALA A 537 3.96 12.50 10.59
CA ALA A 537 4.62 13.80 10.52
C ALA A 537 3.97 14.92 11.33
#